data_41b3fcb9af240ff9096e47cabb901a9d
#
_entry.id   41b3fcb9af240ff9096e47cabb901a9d
#
_cell.length_a   1.000
_cell.length_b   1.000
_cell.length_c   1.000
_cell.angle_alpha   90.00
_cell.angle_beta   90.00
_cell.angle_gamma   90.00
#
_symmetry.space_group_name_H-M   'P 1'
#
loop_
_entity.id
_entity.type
_entity.pdbx_description
1 polymer ?
#
loop_
_entity_poly.entity_id
_entity_poly.type
_entity_poly.pdbx_seq_one_letter_code
_entity_poly.pdbx_strand_id
1 'polypeptide(L)'
;GIVSSYVNRLYVDPERIKTVEMLKEALSWEERVIPEVLADFSENTNTEKVTVDDVSKTFDLSKIHRSKDMVEILHDALTFINTHRQPSEIISASALEYTAINGMLTKLDPHSIILPPKEFDEFKIGTTGKFGGLGMVVGTREGILTVISPIDGTPAARAGMKAGDRIIEIDGES
;
A
#
# COMPACT_ATOMS: atom_id res chain seq x y z
N GLY A 1 5.54 -10.51 11.40
CA GLY A 1 5.45 -10.82 10.00
C GLY A 1 6.78 -10.75 9.26
N ILE A 2 6.71 -10.99 7.97
CA ILE A 2 7.88 -11.05 7.07
C ILE A 2 8.67 -9.74 7.09
N VAL A 3 8.01 -8.59 6.93
CA VAL A 3 8.65 -7.26 6.91
C VAL A 3 9.43 -6.99 8.18
N SER A 4 8.85 -7.25 9.35
CA SER A 4 9.54 -7.07 10.64
C SER A 4 10.81 -7.95 10.75
N SER A 5 10.77 -9.17 10.19
CA SER A 5 11.96 -10.04 10.13
C SER A 5 13.06 -9.48 9.23
N TYR A 6 12.70 -8.90 8.08
CA TYR A 6 13.65 -8.23 7.19
C TYR A 6 14.26 -7.00 7.87
N VAL A 7 13.43 -6.14 8.47
CA VAL A 7 13.89 -4.95 9.20
C VAL A 7 14.89 -5.33 10.28
N ASN A 8 14.56 -6.27 11.17
CA ASN A 8 15.44 -6.68 12.26
C ASN A 8 16.78 -7.27 11.78
N ARG A 9 16.83 -7.88 10.61
CA ARG A 9 18.02 -8.58 10.14
C ARG A 9 18.88 -7.74 9.19
N LEU A 10 18.27 -6.84 8.43
CA LEU A 10 18.92 -6.18 7.29
C LEU A 10 18.96 -4.66 7.39
N TYR A 11 18.18 -4.05 8.30
CA TYR A 11 18.19 -2.61 8.41
C TYR A 11 19.53 -2.11 8.94
N VAL A 12 20.06 -1.08 8.30
CA VAL A 12 21.44 -0.58 8.48
C VAL A 12 21.69 0.03 9.86
N ASP A 13 20.65 0.57 10.51
CA ASP A 13 20.75 1.25 11.80
C ASP A 13 19.78 0.64 12.83
N PRO A 14 20.17 -0.42 13.54
CA PRO A 14 19.29 -1.11 14.48
C PRO A 14 18.76 -0.23 15.63
N GLU A 15 19.43 0.89 15.97
CA GLU A 15 19.00 1.81 17.03
C GLU A 15 17.71 2.54 16.69
N ARG A 16 17.37 2.65 15.40
CA ARG A 16 16.10 3.21 14.94
C ARG A 16 14.92 2.25 15.06
N ILE A 17 15.14 0.97 15.32
CA ILE A 17 14.08 -0.02 15.48
C ILE A 17 13.44 0.14 16.87
N LYS A 18 12.56 1.12 16.99
CA LYS A 18 11.79 1.42 18.21
C LYS A 18 10.38 0.86 18.05
N THR A 19 10.17 -0.37 18.48
CA THR A 19 8.96 -1.16 18.23
C THR A 19 7.67 -0.47 18.67
N VAL A 20 7.66 0.18 19.84
CA VAL A 20 6.49 0.93 20.33
C VAL A 20 6.18 2.12 19.42
N GLU A 21 7.19 2.92 19.08
CA GLU A 21 7.01 4.08 18.20
C GLU A 21 6.60 3.67 16.78
N MET A 22 7.12 2.55 16.29
CA MET A 22 6.73 1.98 14.99
C MET A 22 5.27 1.55 15.00
N LEU A 23 4.78 0.93 16.09
CA LEU A 23 3.37 0.55 16.22
C LEU A 23 2.46 1.77 16.26
N LYS A 24 2.80 2.77 17.07
CA LYS A 24 2.03 4.02 17.18
C LYS A 24 1.90 4.70 15.82
N GLU A 25 2.99 4.79 15.07
CA GLU A 25 2.95 5.39 13.74
C GLU A 25 2.13 4.55 12.74
N ALA A 26 2.21 3.23 12.82
CA ALA A 26 1.37 2.35 12.00
C ALA A 26 -0.12 2.65 12.22
N LEU A 27 -0.56 2.77 13.46
CA LEU A 27 -1.96 3.06 13.80
C LEU A 27 -2.36 4.51 13.46
N SER A 28 -1.47 5.46 13.64
CA SER A 28 -1.70 6.85 13.19
C SER A 28 -1.87 6.97 11.67
N TRP A 29 -1.27 6.08 10.89
CA TRP A 29 -1.50 6.04 9.44
C TRP A 29 -2.87 5.49 9.09
N GLU A 30 -3.37 4.50 9.83
CA GLU A 30 -4.75 4.02 9.66
C GLU A 30 -5.78 5.12 9.94
N GLU A 31 -5.58 5.90 11.00
CA GLU A 31 -6.40 7.07 11.34
C GLU A 31 -6.45 8.11 10.19
N ARG A 32 -5.34 8.32 9.49
CA ARG A 32 -5.29 9.27 8.35
C ARG A 32 -6.03 8.77 7.11
N VAL A 33 -6.13 7.46 6.94
CA VAL A 33 -6.71 6.82 5.74
C VAL A 33 -8.17 6.45 5.96
N ILE A 34 -8.56 6.12 7.19
CA ILE A 34 -9.91 5.65 7.54
C ILE A 34 -10.56 6.67 8.48
N PRO A 35 -11.50 7.48 8.00
CA PRO A 35 -12.06 8.59 8.78
C PRO A 35 -12.75 8.18 10.09
N GLU A 36 -13.27 6.95 10.18
CA GLU A 36 -13.92 6.42 11.37
C GLU A 36 -12.95 5.83 12.41
N VAL A 37 -11.64 5.80 12.12
CA VAL A 37 -10.61 5.28 13.04
C VAL A 37 -9.96 6.43 13.80
N LEU A 38 -9.84 6.28 15.12
CA LEU A 38 -9.04 7.12 16.00
C LEU A 38 -8.05 6.26 16.77
N ALA A 39 -6.81 6.70 16.85
CA ALA A 39 -5.74 6.06 17.61
C ALA A 39 -5.20 7.03 18.66
N ASP A 40 -5.43 6.73 19.94
CA ASP A 40 -5.10 7.62 21.07
C ASP A 40 -4.14 6.93 22.03
N PHE A 41 -2.94 7.46 22.13
CA PHE A 41 -1.89 6.96 22.99
C PHE A 41 -1.90 7.63 24.36
N SER A 42 -1.91 6.84 25.43
CA SER A 42 -1.78 7.31 26.80
C SER A 42 -0.37 7.03 27.34
N GLU A 43 0.40 8.07 27.58
CA GLU A 43 1.75 7.97 28.21
C GLU A 43 1.68 7.40 29.64
N ASN A 44 0.67 7.80 30.41
CA ASN A 44 0.55 7.42 31.81
C ASN A 44 0.35 5.91 32.00
N THR A 45 -0.34 5.25 31.08
CA THR A 45 -0.66 3.83 31.15
C THR A 45 0.13 3.00 30.15
N ASN A 46 0.90 3.65 29.27
CA ASN A 46 1.57 3.02 28.13
C ASN A 46 0.62 2.14 27.30
N THR A 47 -0.54 2.68 26.99
CA THR A 47 -1.59 1.99 26.23
C THR A 47 -1.97 2.77 25.00
N GLU A 48 -2.38 2.06 23.95
CA GLU A 48 -2.99 2.61 22.75
C GLU A 48 -4.45 2.23 22.70
N LYS A 49 -5.33 3.22 22.60
CA LYS A 49 -6.77 3.02 22.42
C LYS A 49 -7.13 3.25 20.97
N VAL A 50 -7.57 2.20 20.31
CA VAL A 50 -8.11 2.28 18.95
C VAL A 50 -9.63 2.31 19.03
N THR A 51 -10.23 3.31 18.41
CA THR A 51 -11.70 3.48 18.31
C THR A 51 -12.09 3.43 16.84
N VAL A 52 -13.13 2.68 16.53
CA VAL A 52 -13.77 2.64 15.21
C VAL A 52 -15.25 2.94 15.41
N ASP A 53 -15.73 4.07 14.89
CA ASP A 53 -17.04 4.63 15.23
C ASP A 53 -17.25 4.68 16.75
N ASP A 54 -18.18 3.89 17.28
CA ASP A 54 -18.55 3.86 18.70
C ASP A 54 -17.88 2.72 19.48
N VAL A 55 -17.05 1.88 18.84
CA VAL A 55 -16.41 0.72 19.47
C VAL A 55 -14.93 0.98 19.71
N SER A 56 -14.46 0.69 20.91
CA SER A 56 -13.06 0.90 21.27
C SER A 56 -12.40 -0.37 21.79
N LYS A 57 -11.11 -0.53 21.50
CA LYS A 57 -10.24 -1.56 22.08
C LYS A 57 -8.93 -0.92 22.54
N THR A 58 -8.48 -1.29 23.74
CA THR A 58 -7.22 -0.79 24.31
C THR A 58 -6.16 -1.87 24.27
N PHE A 59 -4.97 -1.49 23.81
CA PHE A 59 -3.80 -2.35 23.68
C PHE A 59 -2.73 -1.90 24.66
N ASP A 60 -2.21 -2.86 25.44
CA ASP A 60 -1.14 -2.65 26.44
C ASP A 60 0.23 -2.74 25.75
N LEU A 61 0.87 -1.58 25.55
CA LEU A 61 2.15 -1.49 24.86
C LEU A 61 3.33 -1.85 25.78
N SER A 62 3.12 -1.94 27.08
CA SER A 62 4.15 -2.38 28.04
C SER A 62 4.60 -3.83 27.80
N LYS A 63 3.80 -4.61 27.09
CA LYS A 63 4.09 -6.00 26.69
C LYS A 63 5.00 -6.13 25.48
N ILE A 64 5.32 -5.01 24.80
CA ILE A 64 6.19 -5.02 23.63
C ILE A 64 7.65 -5.02 24.08
N HIS A 65 8.28 -6.18 24.05
CA HIS A 65 9.71 -6.35 24.34
C HIS A 65 10.53 -6.65 23.08
N ARG A 66 9.88 -7.18 22.03
CA ARG A 66 10.49 -7.59 20.76
C ARG A 66 9.58 -7.23 19.60
N SER A 67 10.15 -7.19 18.42
CA SER A 67 9.40 -6.93 17.18
C SER A 67 8.27 -7.93 16.94
N LYS A 68 8.37 -9.17 17.46
CA LYS A 68 7.29 -10.15 17.37
C LYS A 68 6.07 -9.70 18.18
N ASP A 69 6.30 -9.20 19.39
CA ASP A 69 5.23 -8.76 20.29
C ASP A 69 4.49 -7.55 19.66
N MET A 70 5.24 -6.63 19.04
CA MET A 70 4.68 -5.51 18.24
C MET A 70 3.79 -6.02 17.09
N VAL A 71 4.26 -7.02 16.35
CA VAL A 71 3.51 -7.57 15.20
C VAL A 71 2.21 -8.24 15.66
N GLU A 72 2.21 -8.92 16.80
CA GLU A 72 1.00 -9.53 17.36
C GLU A 72 -0.03 -8.46 17.72
N ILE A 73 0.37 -7.39 18.40
CA ILE A 73 -0.53 -6.28 18.76
C ILE A 73 -1.01 -5.55 17.50
N LEU A 74 -0.14 -5.30 16.54
CA LEU A 74 -0.54 -4.67 15.28
C LEU A 74 -1.57 -5.51 14.51
N HIS A 75 -1.34 -6.82 14.43
CA HIS A 75 -2.29 -7.73 13.79
C HIS A 75 -3.66 -7.71 14.48
N ASP A 76 -3.69 -7.74 15.80
CA ASP A 76 -4.91 -7.64 16.60
C ASP A 76 -5.63 -6.30 16.37
N ALA A 77 -4.88 -5.20 16.28
CA ALA A 77 -5.45 -3.87 16.02
C ALA A 77 -6.03 -3.76 14.61
N LEU A 78 -5.30 -4.23 13.59
CA LEU A 78 -5.81 -4.24 12.21
C LEU A 78 -7.02 -5.16 12.03
N THR A 79 -7.03 -6.30 12.73
CA THR A 79 -8.20 -7.19 12.76
C THR A 79 -9.40 -6.50 13.39
N PHE A 80 -9.20 -5.79 14.51
CA PHE A 80 -10.24 -5.01 15.15
C PHE A 80 -10.78 -3.92 14.23
N ILE A 81 -9.92 -3.14 13.60
CA ILE A 81 -10.30 -2.10 12.62
C ILE A 81 -11.09 -2.71 11.46
N ASN A 82 -10.55 -3.77 10.84
CA ASN A 82 -11.21 -4.39 9.68
C ASN A 82 -12.58 -5.02 10.01
N THR A 83 -12.78 -5.44 11.27
CA THR A 83 -14.05 -6.04 11.71
C THR A 83 -15.14 -4.99 11.99
N HIS A 84 -14.75 -3.81 12.46
CA HIS A 84 -15.71 -2.79 12.94
C HIS A 84 -15.89 -1.62 11.97
N ARG A 85 -14.96 -1.40 11.02
CA ARG A 85 -15.11 -0.35 10.01
C ARG A 85 -16.22 -0.68 9.01
N GLN A 86 -16.77 0.37 8.40
CA GLN A 86 -17.73 0.19 7.31
C GLN A 86 -17.07 -0.54 6.12
N PRO A 87 -17.79 -1.46 5.45
CA PRO A 87 -17.31 -2.08 4.22
C PRO A 87 -16.99 -1.02 3.17
N SER A 88 -15.80 -1.12 2.57
CA SER A 88 -15.35 -0.20 1.54
C SER A 88 -14.79 -1.00 0.36
N GLU A 89 -15.22 -0.66 -0.85
CA GLU A 89 -14.64 -1.22 -2.09
C GLU A 89 -13.23 -0.68 -2.36
N ILE A 90 -12.91 0.48 -1.78
CA ILE A 90 -11.63 1.18 -2.01
C ILE A 90 -10.54 0.65 -1.08
N ILE A 91 -10.89 0.33 0.19
CA ILE A 91 -9.92 -0.07 1.21
C ILE A 91 -10.09 -1.56 1.51
N SER A 92 -9.28 -2.39 0.88
CA SER A 92 -9.22 -3.83 1.17
C SER A 92 -8.47 -4.13 2.48
N ALA A 93 -8.60 -5.34 3.02
CA ALA A 93 -7.81 -5.77 4.18
C ALA A 93 -6.30 -5.74 3.91
N SER A 94 -5.87 -6.05 2.68
CA SER A 94 -4.46 -5.93 2.29
C SER A 94 -4.01 -4.46 2.21
N ALA A 95 -4.86 -3.53 1.81
CA ALA A 95 -4.53 -2.11 1.82
C ALA A 95 -4.24 -1.61 3.25
N LEU A 96 -5.02 -2.05 4.25
CA LEU A 96 -4.72 -1.77 5.67
C LEU A 96 -3.33 -2.25 6.06
N GLU A 97 -2.97 -3.49 5.71
CA GLU A 97 -1.65 -4.03 6.03
C GLU A 97 -0.53 -3.19 5.40
N TYR A 98 -0.65 -2.78 4.13
CA TYR A 98 0.34 -1.93 3.47
C TYR A 98 0.42 -0.54 4.10
N THR A 99 -0.72 0.07 4.45
CA THR A 99 -0.79 1.37 5.13
C THR A 99 -0.05 1.30 6.48
N ALA A 100 -0.41 0.35 7.32
CA ALA A 100 0.22 0.15 8.63
C ALA A 100 1.73 -0.11 8.53
N ILE A 101 2.15 -0.97 7.58
CA ILE A 101 3.56 -1.27 7.38
C ILE A 101 4.32 -0.03 6.91
N ASN A 102 3.78 0.73 5.97
CA ASN A 102 4.42 1.96 5.51
C ASN A 102 4.49 3.00 6.63
N GLY A 103 3.43 3.17 7.42
CA GLY A 103 3.46 3.99 8.63
C GLY A 103 4.58 3.57 9.59
N MET A 104 4.67 2.29 9.90
CA MET A 104 5.74 1.73 10.73
C MET A 104 7.14 2.02 10.17
N LEU A 105 7.34 1.89 8.86
CA LEU A 105 8.65 2.08 8.21
C LEU A 105 9.12 3.53 8.21
N THR A 106 8.22 4.53 8.26
CA THR A 106 8.61 5.95 8.35
C THR A 106 9.41 6.28 9.61
N LYS A 107 9.30 5.46 10.66
CA LYS A 107 10.13 5.61 11.87
C LYS A 107 11.58 5.17 11.68
N LEU A 108 11.85 4.39 10.67
CA LEU A 108 13.21 4.01 10.30
C LEU A 108 13.89 5.12 9.51
N ASP A 109 13.30 5.48 8.38
CA ASP A 109 13.74 6.58 7.52
C ASP A 109 12.63 6.93 6.48
N PRO A 110 12.73 8.11 5.82
CA PRO A 110 11.68 8.56 4.89
C PRO A 110 11.68 7.82 3.53
N HIS A 111 12.60 6.90 3.29
CA HIS A 111 12.75 6.19 2.02
C HIS A 111 12.39 4.71 2.13
N SER A 112 12.27 4.18 3.34
CA SER A 112 11.84 2.81 3.58
C SER A 112 10.34 2.67 3.31
N ILE A 113 9.98 2.01 2.22
CA ILE A 113 8.60 1.75 1.84
C ILE A 113 8.41 0.31 1.40
N ILE A 114 7.18 -0.18 1.48
CA ILE A 114 6.73 -1.41 0.84
C ILE A 114 5.67 -1.07 -0.20
N LEU A 115 5.80 -1.64 -1.38
CA LEU A 115 4.85 -1.45 -2.47
C LEU A 115 4.06 -2.75 -2.70
N PRO A 116 2.74 -2.67 -2.94
CA PRO A 116 1.98 -3.76 -3.52
C PRO A 116 2.61 -4.25 -4.83
N PRO A 117 2.43 -5.53 -5.22
CA PRO A 117 3.08 -6.08 -6.42
C PRO A 117 2.84 -5.25 -7.69
N LYS A 118 1.61 -4.78 -7.90
CA LYS A 118 1.25 -3.95 -9.06
C LYS A 118 2.01 -2.62 -9.06
N GLU A 119 2.03 -1.91 -7.94
CA GLU A 119 2.74 -0.63 -7.81
C GLU A 119 4.25 -0.82 -7.95
N PHE A 120 4.79 -1.95 -7.44
CA PHE A 120 6.19 -2.28 -7.60
C PHE A 120 6.56 -2.53 -9.08
N ASP A 121 5.68 -3.19 -9.85
CA ASP A 121 5.92 -3.38 -11.29
C ASP A 121 5.86 -2.05 -12.04
N GLU A 122 4.93 -1.16 -11.71
CA GLU A 122 4.87 0.20 -12.26
C GLU A 122 6.12 1.01 -11.89
N PHE A 123 6.58 0.92 -10.64
CA PHE A 123 7.83 1.55 -10.20
C PHE A 123 9.05 1.05 -10.97
N LYS A 124 9.16 -0.27 -11.20
CA LYS A 124 10.23 -0.85 -12.02
C LYS A 124 10.22 -0.32 -13.44
N ILE A 125 9.04 -0.24 -14.06
CA ILE A 125 8.89 0.33 -15.41
C ILE A 125 9.40 1.78 -15.44
N GLY A 126 8.98 2.60 -14.46
CA GLY A 126 9.39 4.00 -14.36
C GLY A 126 10.89 4.19 -14.17
N THR A 127 11.55 3.31 -13.38
CA THR A 127 12.99 3.42 -13.07
C THR A 127 13.89 2.81 -14.13
N THR A 128 13.47 1.72 -14.78
CA THR A 128 14.27 1.06 -15.82
C THR A 128 14.05 1.66 -17.21
N GLY A 129 13.01 2.45 -17.39
CA GLY A 129 12.62 3.01 -18.68
C GLY A 129 12.21 1.96 -19.72
N LYS A 130 12.11 0.69 -19.31
CA LYS A 130 11.71 -0.43 -20.16
C LYS A 130 10.30 -0.85 -19.78
N PHE A 131 9.36 -0.57 -20.65
CA PHE A 131 8.00 -1.07 -20.55
C PHE A 131 7.71 -2.00 -21.73
N GLY A 132 7.04 -3.11 -21.47
CA GLY A 132 6.48 -3.95 -22.51
C GLY A 132 5.19 -3.34 -23.02
N GLY A 133 5.08 -3.15 -24.34
CA GLY A 133 3.85 -2.63 -24.92
C GLY A 133 3.89 -2.74 -26.43
N LEU A 134 2.72 -2.57 -27.06
CA LEU A 134 2.58 -2.63 -28.51
C LEU A 134 3.21 -1.41 -29.21
N GLY A 135 3.48 -0.34 -28.45
CA GLY A 135 4.12 0.87 -28.96
C GLY A 135 3.17 1.72 -29.80
N MET A 136 2.10 2.18 -29.19
CA MET A 136 1.16 3.12 -29.79
C MET A 136 0.66 4.09 -28.71
N VAL A 137 0.31 5.29 -29.13
CA VAL A 137 -0.43 6.25 -28.32
C VAL A 137 -1.90 6.01 -28.55
N VAL A 138 -2.66 5.85 -27.49
CA VAL A 138 -4.11 5.65 -27.55
C VAL A 138 -4.84 6.75 -26.78
N GLY A 139 -6.09 6.97 -27.12
CA GLY A 139 -6.98 7.89 -26.43
C GLY A 139 -8.42 7.46 -26.61
N THR A 140 -9.33 8.02 -25.82
CA THR A 140 -10.76 7.72 -25.95
C THR A 140 -11.41 8.75 -26.86
N ARG A 141 -12.08 8.28 -27.91
CA ARG A 141 -12.94 9.09 -28.79
C ARG A 141 -14.34 8.48 -28.84
N GLU A 142 -15.35 9.28 -28.53
CA GLU A 142 -16.74 8.82 -28.51
C GLU A 142 -16.96 7.56 -27.63
N GLY A 143 -16.21 7.45 -26.51
CA GLY A 143 -16.25 6.28 -25.61
C GLY A 143 -15.49 5.06 -26.09
N ILE A 144 -14.83 5.10 -27.27
CA ILE A 144 -14.10 3.97 -27.85
C ILE A 144 -12.59 4.24 -27.80
N LEU A 145 -11.83 3.23 -27.39
CA LEU A 145 -10.38 3.28 -27.42
C LEU A 145 -9.87 3.41 -28.86
N THR A 146 -9.15 4.47 -29.15
CA THR A 146 -8.75 4.82 -30.53
C THR A 146 -7.24 5.06 -30.56
N VAL A 147 -6.56 4.55 -31.57
CA VAL A 147 -5.13 4.80 -31.83
C VAL A 147 -4.95 6.25 -32.28
N ILE A 148 -4.19 7.01 -31.52
CA ILE A 148 -3.78 8.37 -31.89
C ILE A 148 -2.60 8.31 -32.84
N SER A 149 -1.58 7.51 -32.52
CA SER A 149 -0.39 7.32 -33.35
C SER A 149 0.34 6.04 -32.95
N PRO A 150 0.71 5.16 -33.89
CA PRO A 150 1.71 4.13 -33.64
C PRO A 150 3.09 4.78 -33.52
N ILE A 151 3.98 4.14 -32.74
CA ILE A 151 5.37 4.56 -32.58
C ILE A 151 6.23 3.77 -33.56
N ASP A 152 7.08 4.44 -34.33
CA ASP A 152 7.92 3.83 -35.33
C ASP A 152 8.81 2.72 -34.74
N GLY A 153 8.97 1.62 -35.50
CA GLY A 153 9.79 0.49 -35.09
C GLY A 153 9.18 -0.45 -34.04
N THR A 154 7.95 -0.17 -33.59
CA THR A 154 7.25 -0.97 -32.57
C THR A 154 6.40 -2.09 -33.17
N PRO A 155 5.91 -3.06 -32.34
CA PRO A 155 4.98 -4.08 -32.81
C PRO A 155 3.72 -3.54 -33.47
N ALA A 156 3.11 -2.48 -32.94
CA ALA A 156 1.93 -1.85 -33.51
C ALA A 156 2.18 -1.29 -34.91
N ALA A 157 3.30 -0.58 -35.10
CA ALA A 157 3.69 -0.07 -36.42
C ALA A 157 3.97 -1.21 -37.40
N ARG A 158 4.66 -2.27 -36.97
CA ARG A 158 4.91 -3.48 -37.81
C ARG A 158 3.64 -4.24 -38.14
N ALA A 159 2.65 -4.25 -37.25
CA ALA A 159 1.33 -4.84 -37.52
C ALA A 159 0.45 -3.99 -38.44
N GLY A 160 0.92 -2.79 -38.81
CA GLY A 160 0.20 -1.90 -39.73
C GLY A 160 -0.92 -1.07 -39.10
N MET A 161 -0.91 -0.92 -37.77
CA MET A 161 -1.88 -0.04 -37.08
C MET A 161 -1.67 1.41 -37.52
N LYS A 162 -2.78 2.16 -37.63
CA LYS A 162 -2.80 3.55 -38.11
C LYS A 162 -3.52 4.47 -37.13
N ALA A 163 -3.21 5.73 -37.20
CA ALA A 163 -3.96 6.77 -36.53
C ALA A 163 -5.44 6.72 -36.94
N GLY A 164 -6.34 6.71 -35.98
CA GLY A 164 -7.77 6.61 -36.15
C GLY A 164 -8.33 5.18 -36.06
N ASP A 165 -7.50 4.13 -35.98
CA ASP A 165 -7.97 2.77 -35.76
C ASP A 165 -8.68 2.67 -34.40
N ARG A 166 -9.85 2.03 -34.39
CA ARG A 166 -10.65 1.79 -33.18
C ARG A 166 -10.36 0.40 -32.64
N ILE A 167 -10.01 0.32 -31.36
CA ILE A 167 -9.81 -0.96 -30.66
C ILE A 167 -11.15 -1.33 -30.02
N ILE A 168 -11.79 -2.32 -30.56
CA ILE A 168 -13.14 -2.76 -30.13
C ILE A 168 -13.09 -4.01 -29.27
N GLU A 169 -11.98 -4.76 -29.33
CA GLU A 169 -11.81 -6.03 -28.65
C GLU A 169 -10.33 -6.32 -28.44
N ILE A 170 -9.95 -6.87 -27.29
CA ILE A 170 -8.61 -7.32 -26.94
C ILE A 170 -8.74 -8.75 -26.38
N ASP A 171 -8.11 -9.73 -27.02
CA ASP A 171 -8.14 -11.16 -26.64
C ASP A 171 -9.56 -11.74 -26.43
N GLY A 172 -10.55 -11.23 -27.18
CA GLY A 172 -11.94 -11.66 -27.10
C GLY A 172 -12.79 -10.93 -26.06
N GLU A 173 -12.25 -9.90 -25.41
CA GLU A 173 -12.94 -9.02 -24.47
C GLU A 173 -13.15 -7.62 -25.08
N SER A 174 -14.39 -7.10 -24.99
CA SER A 174 -14.81 -5.80 -25.52
C SER A 174 -14.93 -4.72 -24.45
#